data_c6c0654307c30d2be864dda17a0cb763
#
_entry.id   c6c0654307c30d2be864dda17a0cb763
#
_cell.length_a   1.000
_cell.length_b   1.000
_cell.length_c   1.000
_cell.angle_alpha   90.00
_cell.angle_beta   90.00
_cell.angle_gamma   90.00
#
_symmetry.space_group_name_H-M   'P 1'
#
loop_
_entity.id
_entity.type
_entity.pdbx_description
1 polymer ?
#
loop_
_entity_poly.entity_id
_entity_poly.type
_entity_poly.pdbx_seq_one_letter_code
_entity_poly.pdbx_strand_id
1 'polypeptide(L)'
;MKKVKVGIIGTGNIGTDLLIKVQRSNFLECGIFTGRNPKSDGIKKAESIGVKTSCDSVKAIQKDPDCCEIVFDATSAKVHLYNAPILKKLKKYVIDLTPSQVGKMCVPAINLEECLDFDNVNLVTCGGQADIPIISAIMKVHPETEYVEV
;
A
#
# COMPACT_ATOMS: atom_id res chain seq x y z
N MET A 1 -15.44 3.59 -17.23
CA MET A 1 -15.27 2.47 -16.28
C MET A 1 -15.35 3.06 -14.87
N LYS A 2 -16.05 2.42 -13.91
CA LYS A 2 -16.12 2.90 -12.53
C LYS A 2 -14.73 2.70 -11.89
N LYS A 3 -14.21 3.73 -11.24
CA LYS A 3 -12.93 3.64 -10.52
C LYS A 3 -13.09 2.82 -9.25
N VAL A 4 -12.06 2.07 -8.89
CA VAL A 4 -11.98 1.34 -7.61
C VAL A 4 -11.60 2.31 -6.50
N LYS A 5 -12.36 2.29 -5.42
CA LYS A 5 -12.09 3.14 -4.25
C LYS A 5 -10.95 2.57 -3.41
N VAL A 6 -9.96 3.40 -3.13
CA VAL A 6 -8.82 3.04 -2.28
C VAL A 6 -8.77 3.90 -1.03
N GLY A 7 -8.40 3.29 0.09
CA GLY A 7 -8.03 3.96 1.32
C GLY A 7 -6.51 4.00 1.46
N ILE A 8 -5.97 5.09 1.96
CA ILE A 8 -4.54 5.20 2.27
C ILE A 8 -4.39 5.49 3.75
N ILE A 9 -3.71 4.60 4.48
CA ILE A 9 -3.36 4.78 5.89
C ILE A 9 -1.88 5.14 5.98
N GLY A 10 -1.59 6.32 6.52
CA GLY A 10 -0.23 6.89 6.60
C GLY A 10 -0.12 8.16 5.79
N THR A 11 0.12 9.27 6.49
CA THR A 11 0.13 10.63 5.91
C THR A 11 1.53 11.23 5.83
N GLY A 12 2.54 10.34 5.81
CA GLY A 12 3.94 10.68 5.55
C GLY A 12 4.24 10.81 4.05
N ASN A 13 5.52 10.88 3.72
CA ASN A 13 5.99 11.07 2.34
C ASN A 13 5.47 9.99 1.39
N ILE A 14 5.57 8.71 1.79
CA ILE A 14 5.14 7.56 0.96
C ILE A 14 3.63 7.62 0.71
N GLY A 15 2.81 7.80 1.77
CA GLY A 15 1.36 7.89 1.61
C GLY A 15 0.94 9.10 0.78
N THR A 16 1.62 10.23 0.93
CA THR A 16 1.33 11.45 0.16
C THR A 16 1.70 11.30 -1.31
N ASP A 17 2.83 10.68 -1.62
CA ASP A 17 3.23 10.39 -2.99
C ASP A 17 2.25 9.41 -3.66
N LEU A 18 1.83 8.38 -2.91
CA LEU A 18 0.82 7.42 -3.37
C LEU A 18 -0.53 8.11 -3.64
N LEU A 19 -0.96 9.02 -2.76
CA LEU A 19 -2.16 9.81 -2.98
C LEU A 19 -2.11 10.57 -4.31
N ILE A 20 -0.98 11.22 -4.61
CA ILE A 20 -0.79 11.95 -5.87
C ILE A 20 -0.88 10.99 -7.07
N LYS A 21 -0.30 9.80 -6.97
CA LYS A 21 -0.37 8.77 -8.01
C LYS A 21 -1.80 8.26 -8.21
N VAL A 22 -2.53 8.01 -7.13
CA VAL A 22 -3.95 7.61 -7.18
C VAL A 22 -4.80 8.68 -7.86
N GLN A 23 -4.57 9.97 -7.55
CA GLN A 23 -5.30 11.08 -8.22
C GLN A 23 -5.07 11.13 -9.72
N ARG A 24 -3.92 10.68 -10.20
CA ARG A 24 -3.60 10.62 -11.64
C ARG A 24 -4.09 9.34 -12.31
N SER A 25 -4.56 8.37 -11.54
CA SER A 25 -4.99 7.06 -12.06
C SER A 25 -6.33 7.16 -12.79
N ASN A 26 -6.43 6.46 -13.92
CA ASN A 26 -7.70 6.26 -14.62
C ASN A 26 -8.57 5.17 -13.98
N PHE A 27 -8.00 4.34 -13.10
CA PHE A 27 -8.63 3.16 -12.52
C PHE A 27 -8.96 3.28 -11.04
N LEU A 28 -8.25 4.16 -10.32
CA LEU A 28 -8.36 4.32 -8.86
C LEU A 28 -8.89 5.70 -8.50
N GLU A 29 -9.61 5.77 -7.38
CA GLU A 29 -9.97 7.03 -6.71
C GLU A 29 -9.71 6.91 -5.21
N CYS A 30 -9.24 7.97 -4.57
CA CYS A 30 -9.01 7.97 -3.13
C CYS A 30 -10.33 8.22 -2.39
N GLY A 31 -10.89 7.19 -1.76
CA GLY A 31 -12.10 7.29 -0.94
C GLY A 31 -11.82 7.84 0.46
N ILE A 32 -10.61 7.58 1.01
CA ILE A 32 -10.17 8.17 2.28
C ILE A 32 -8.64 8.19 2.38
N PHE A 33 -8.12 9.30 2.88
CA PHE A 33 -6.71 9.46 3.25
C PHE A 33 -6.61 9.72 4.75
N THR A 34 -5.98 8.82 5.50
CA THR A 34 -6.06 8.86 6.95
C THR A 34 -4.72 8.63 7.65
N GLY A 35 -4.56 9.25 8.80
CA GLY A 35 -3.36 9.14 9.64
C GLY A 35 -3.66 9.41 11.11
N ARG A 36 -2.67 9.91 11.84
CA ARG A 36 -2.83 10.25 13.28
C ARG A 36 -2.54 11.71 13.60
N ASN A 37 -1.85 12.40 12.69
CA ASN A 37 -1.44 13.78 12.91
C ASN A 37 -2.23 14.72 11.99
N PRO A 38 -3.18 15.52 12.55
CA PRO A 38 -3.97 16.46 11.77
C PRO A 38 -3.14 17.61 11.17
N LYS A 39 -1.94 17.83 11.68
CA LYS A 39 -1.04 18.89 11.20
C LYS A 39 -0.03 18.37 10.16
N SER A 40 -0.09 17.09 9.74
CA SER A 40 0.82 16.57 8.74
C SER A 40 0.61 17.25 7.39
N ASP A 41 1.69 17.45 6.66
CA ASP A 41 1.63 18.07 5.34
C ASP A 41 0.84 17.21 4.35
N GLY A 42 0.84 15.88 4.54
CA GLY A 42 -0.01 14.97 3.78
C GLY A 42 -1.50 15.24 3.97
N ILE A 43 -1.98 15.47 5.19
CA ILE A 43 -3.38 15.83 5.45
C ILE A 43 -3.73 17.16 4.77
N LYS A 44 -2.92 18.20 4.98
CA LYS A 44 -3.12 19.52 4.32
C LYS A 44 -3.17 19.38 2.80
N LYS A 45 -2.27 18.57 2.22
CA LYS A 45 -2.25 18.30 0.79
C LYS A 45 -3.52 17.61 0.32
N ALA A 46 -3.98 16.57 1.02
CA ALA A 46 -5.20 15.84 0.69
C ALA A 46 -6.43 16.77 0.72
N GLU A 47 -6.54 17.59 1.76
CA GLU A 47 -7.62 18.59 1.90
C GLU A 47 -7.60 19.62 0.76
N SER A 48 -6.42 20.12 0.39
CA SER A 48 -6.27 21.11 -0.69
C SER A 48 -6.72 20.61 -2.07
N ILE A 49 -6.79 19.29 -2.27
CA ILE A 49 -7.24 18.64 -3.52
C ILE A 49 -8.61 17.97 -3.37
N GLY A 50 -9.34 18.28 -2.27
CA GLY A 50 -10.72 17.81 -2.05
C GLY A 50 -10.86 16.33 -1.67
N VAL A 51 -9.80 15.68 -1.19
CA VAL A 51 -9.85 14.28 -0.74
C VAL A 51 -10.37 14.20 0.70
N LYS A 52 -11.28 13.27 0.97
CA LYS A 52 -11.78 13.00 2.32
C LYS A 52 -10.63 12.56 3.23
N THR A 53 -10.43 13.28 4.33
CA THR A 53 -9.38 13.00 5.32
C THR A 53 -9.94 12.56 6.66
N SER A 54 -9.10 11.90 7.45
CA SER A 54 -9.37 11.58 8.86
C SER A 54 -8.07 11.48 9.65
N CYS A 55 -8.16 11.70 10.96
CA CYS A 55 -7.04 11.48 11.89
C CYS A 55 -7.23 10.23 12.77
N ASP A 56 -8.22 9.40 12.46
CA ASP A 56 -8.53 8.18 13.22
C ASP A 56 -7.79 6.94 12.72
N SER A 57 -6.89 7.06 11.73
CA SER A 57 -6.14 5.94 11.17
C SER A 57 -7.09 4.82 10.69
N VAL A 58 -6.82 3.55 10.99
CA VAL A 58 -7.68 2.41 10.59
C VAL A 58 -9.11 2.52 11.13
N LYS A 59 -9.31 3.20 12.25
CA LYS A 59 -10.66 3.41 12.81
C LYS A 59 -11.57 4.23 11.90
N ALA A 60 -10.99 5.09 11.04
CA ALA A 60 -11.78 5.82 10.06
C ALA A 60 -12.45 4.85 9.05
N ILE A 61 -11.73 3.81 8.62
CA ILE A 61 -12.26 2.77 7.73
C ILE A 61 -13.25 1.86 8.48
N GLN A 62 -13.04 1.60 9.78
CA GLN A 62 -14.01 0.86 10.59
C GLN A 62 -15.37 1.58 10.72
N LYS A 63 -15.33 2.92 10.82
CA LYS A 63 -16.54 3.75 10.93
C LYS A 63 -17.32 3.84 9.62
N ASP A 64 -16.64 3.76 8.48
CA ASP A 64 -17.21 3.84 7.14
C ASP A 64 -16.51 2.79 6.23
N PRO A 65 -16.91 1.51 6.35
CA PRO A 65 -16.27 0.44 5.59
C PRO A 65 -16.42 0.59 4.07
N ASP A 66 -17.46 1.24 3.60
CA ASP A 66 -17.73 1.39 2.17
C ASP A 66 -16.95 2.55 1.52
N CYS A 67 -16.12 3.25 2.31
CA CYS A 67 -15.26 4.30 1.78
C CYS A 67 -14.15 3.79 0.85
N CYS A 68 -13.78 2.51 0.94
CA CYS A 68 -12.77 1.90 0.07
C CYS A 68 -12.91 0.38 -0.02
N GLU A 69 -12.39 -0.19 -1.10
CA GLU A 69 -12.29 -1.64 -1.36
C GLU A 69 -10.87 -2.14 -1.07
N ILE A 70 -9.87 -1.38 -1.52
CA ILE A 70 -8.44 -1.65 -1.33
C ILE A 70 -7.87 -0.66 -0.32
N VAL A 71 -6.97 -1.12 0.54
CA VAL A 71 -6.26 -0.28 1.51
C VAL A 71 -4.76 -0.36 1.27
N PHE A 72 -4.14 0.79 1.05
CA PHE A 72 -2.69 0.94 1.09
C PHE A 72 -2.27 1.30 2.52
N ASP A 73 -1.47 0.45 3.15
CA ASP A 73 -0.90 0.75 4.47
C ASP A 73 0.55 1.25 4.33
N ALA A 74 0.71 2.57 4.44
CA ALA A 74 1.98 3.28 4.39
C ALA A 74 2.42 3.78 5.79
N THR A 75 2.15 3.00 6.83
CA THR A 75 2.47 3.35 8.22
C THR A 75 3.84 2.78 8.63
N SER A 76 3.87 1.91 9.62
CA SER A 76 5.06 1.19 10.08
C SER A 76 4.74 -0.26 10.35
N ALA A 77 5.75 -1.14 10.37
CA ALA A 77 5.57 -2.57 10.63
C ALA A 77 4.73 -2.82 11.90
N LYS A 78 5.05 -2.15 13.01
CA LYS A 78 4.30 -2.26 14.26
C LYS A 78 2.84 -1.85 14.13
N VAL A 79 2.56 -0.79 13.37
CA VAL A 79 1.18 -0.30 13.17
C VAL A 79 0.43 -1.23 12.22
N HIS A 80 1.08 -1.77 11.20
CA HIS A 80 0.46 -2.74 10.31
C HIS A 80 0.04 -4.02 11.02
N LEU A 81 0.85 -4.54 11.94
CA LEU A 81 0.48 -5.68 12.80
C LEU A 81 -0.85 -5.44 13.54
N TYR A 82 -1.14 -4.21 13.92
CA TYR A 82 -2.42 -3.83 14.52
C TYR A 82 -3.53 -3.65 13.47
N ASN A 83 -3.23 -3.05 12.33
CA ASN A 83 -4.20 -2.75 11.27
C ASN A 83 -4.68 -4.02 10.53
N ALA A 84 -3.77 -4.94 10.22
CA ALA A 84 -4.04 -6.11 9.38
C ALA A 84 -5.25 -6.95 9.86
N PRO A 85 -5.36 -7.37 11.12
CA PRO A 85 -6.51 -8.16 11.58
C PRO A 85 -7.84 -7.37 11.53
N ILE A 86 -7.79 -6.05 11.67
CA ILE A 86 -8.96 -5.19 11.55
C ILE A 86 -9.42 -5.14 10.10
N LEU A 87 -8.52 -4.88 9.18
CA LEU A 87 -8.80 -4.79 7.75
C LEU A 87 -9.29 -6.13 7.18
N LYS A 88 -8.73 -7.25 7.65
CA LYS A 88 -9.21 -8.60 7.32
C LYS A 88 -10.66 -8.82 7.75
N LYS A 89 -11.05 -8.43 8.97
CA LYS A 89 -12.44 -8.50 9.44
C LYS A 89 -13.40 -7.66 8.60
N LEU A 90 -12.90 -6.55 8.05
CA LEU A 90 -13.65 -5.67 7.15
C LEU A 90 -13.63 -6.15 5.69
N LYS A 91 -13.02 -7.31 5.41
CA LYS A 91 -12.87 -7.89 4.07
C LYS A 91 -12.24 -6.93 3.07
N LYS A 92 -11.20 -6.19 3.50
CA LYS A 92 -10.44 -5.29 2.63
C LYS A 92 -9.26 -6.01 2.01
N TYR A 93 -9.00 -5.73 0.72
CA TYR A 93 -7.71 -6.05 0.13
C TYR A 93 -6.68 -5.07 0.63
N VAL A 94 -5.56 -5.58 1.12
CA VAL A 94 -4.51 -4.75 1.72
C VAL A 94 -3.23 -4.86 0.93
N ILE A 95 -2.68 -3.71 0.57
CA ILE A 95 -1.35 -3.59 0.00
C ILE A 95 -0.47 -2.93 1.07
N ASP A 96 0.34 -3.76 1.72
CA ASP A 96 1.22 -3.34 2.81
C ASP A 96 2.56 -2.85 2.26
N LEU A 97 2.84 -1.57 2.45
CA LEU A 97 4.11 -0.93 2.08
C LEU A 97 5.11 -0.89 3.26
N THR A 98 4.79 -1.56 4.36
CA THR A 98 5.66 -1.58 5.54
C THR A 98 6.54 -2.85 5.56
N PRO A 99 7.68 -2.86 6.26
CA PRO A 99 8.50 -4.06 6.41
C PRO A 99 7.93 -5.01 7.48
N SER A 100 6.62 -5.19 7.54
CA SER A 100 5.94 -5.99 8.57
C SER A 100 6.08 -7.50 8.37
N GLN A 101 6.26 -7.93 7.10
CA GLN A 101 6.23 -9.32 6.67
C GLN A 101 4.91 -10.04 6.99
N VAL A 102 3.82 -9.28 7.11
CA VAL A 102 2.46 -9.82 7.22
C VAL A 102 1.86 -9.95 5.82
N GLY A 103 1.18 -11.07 5.57
CA GLY A 103 0.63 -11.35 4.24
C GLY A 103 1.64 -11.99 3.28
N LYS A 104 1.20 -12.23 2.05
CA LYS A 104 2.04 -12.82 0.98
C LYS A 104 3.05 -11.77 0.50
N MET A 105 4.34 -12.12 0.52
CA MET A 105 5.37 -11.26 -0.08
C MET A 105 5.16 -11.15 -1.58
N CYS A 106 5.11 -9.92 -2.09
CA CYS A 106 4.81 -9.59 -3.47
C CYS A 106 5.87 -8.67 -4.06
N VAL A 107 6.46 -9.11 -5.14
CA VAL A 107 7.19 -8.28 -6.09
C VAL A 107 6.44 -8.43 -7.42
N PRO A 108 5.64 -7.43 -7.85
CA PRO A 108 4.71 -7.59 -8.98
C PRO A 108 5.35 -8.09 -10.28
N ALA A 109 6.59 -7.69 -10.54
CA ALA A 109 7.34 -8.15 -11.72
C ALA A 109 7.73 -9.65 -11.67
N ILE A 110 7.60 -10.30 -10.51
CA ILE A 110 8.05 -11.68 -10.28
C ILE A 110 6.88 -12.61 -10.03
N ASN A 111 5.99 -12.28 -9.08
CA ASN A 111 5.01 -13.21 -8.54
C ASN A 111 3.62 -12.59 -8.34
N LEU A 112 3.24 -11.59 -9.15
CA LEU A 112 1.93 -10.94 -9.02
C LEU A 112 0.78 -11.94 -9.06
N GLU A 113 0.78 -12.86 -10.03
CA GLU A 113 -0.30 -13.85 -10.20
C GLU A 113 -0.50 -14.72 -8.96
N GLU A 114 0.59 -15.11 -8.29
CA GLU A 114 0.53 -15.89 -7.04
C GLU A 114 -0.05 -15.09 -5.86
N CYS A 115 -0.06 -13.77 -5.97
CA CYS A 115 -0.50 -12.87 -4.91
C CYS A 115 -1.98 -12.48 -5.01
N LEU A 116 -2.64 -12.73 -6.16
CA LEU A 116 -4.01 -12.30 -6.42
C LEU A 116 -5.05 -12.99 -5.51
N ASP A 117 -4.76 -14.18 -5.01
CA ASP A 117 -5.65 -14.93 -4.12
C ASP A 117 -5.55 -14.51 -2.65
N PHE A 118 -4.67 -13.58 -2.33
CA PHE A 118 -4.44 -13.13 -0.95
C PHE A 118 -5.09 -11.78 -0.66
N ASP A 119 -5.74 -11.67 0.47
CA ASP A 119 -6.38 -10.44 0.95
C ASP A 119 -5.38 -9.43 1.56
N ASN A 120 -4.13 -9.86 1.79
CA ASN A 120 -3.03 -8.99 2.25
C ASN A 120 -1.74 -9.37 1.54
N VAL A 121 -1.19 -8.42 0.79
CA VAL A 121 0.09 -8.56 0.11
C VAL A 121 1.10 -7.56 0.67
N ASN A 122 2.29 -8.04 0.99
CA ASN A 122 3.39 -7.22 1.51
C ASN A 122 4.38 -6.91 0.40
N LEU A 123 4.64 -5.63 0.16
CA LEU A 123 5.57 -5.18 -0.88
C LEU A 123 7.05 -5.21 -0.43
N VAL A 124 7.39 -6.14 0.46
CA VAL A 124 8.75 -6.36 0.99
C VAL A 124 9.41 -5.08 1.52
N THR A 125 10.29 -4.48 0.73
CA THR A 125 10.95 -3.21 1.04
C THR A 125 11.11 -2.38 -0.23
N CYS A 126 11.41 -1.08 -0.09
CA CYS A 126 11.69 -0.21 -1.25
C CYS A 126 12.92 -0.71 -2.04
N GLY A 127 13.98 -1.17 -1.36
CA GLY A 127 15.14 -1.80 -1.99
C GLY A 127 14.72 -3.07 -2.74
N GLY A 128 14.07 -4.02 -2.06
CA GLY A 128 13.61 -5.27 -2.70
C GLY A 128 12.73 -5.03 -3.93
N GLN A 129 11.86 -4.02 -3.93
CA GLN A 129 11.08 -3.68 -5.13
C GLN A 129 11.93 -3.11 -6.27
N ALA A 130 13.04 -2.45 -5.96
CA ALA A 130 13.96 -1.91 -6.97
C ALA A 130 14.90 -3.00 -7.51
N ASP A 131 15.42 -3.86 -6.65
CA ASP A 131 16.56 -4.74 -6.95
C ASP A 131 16.12 -6.11 -7.48
N ILE A 132 15.10 -6.72 -6.88
CA ILE A 132 14.66 -8.08 -7.22
C ILE A 132 14.26 -8.23 -8.71
N PRO A 133 13.56 -7.28 -9.36
CA PRO A 133 13.29 -7.38 -10.79
C PRO A 133 14.55 -7.40 -11.65
N ILE A 134 15.58 -6.62 -11.28
CA ILE A 134 16.85 -6.56 -11.98
C ILE A 134 17.61 -7.88 -11.80
N ILE A 135 17.70 -8.37 -10.56
CA ILE A 135 18.34 -9.66 -10.26
C ILE A 135 17.65 -10.78 -11.04
N SER A 136 16.31 -10.81 -11.04
CA SER A 136 15.56 -11.80 -11.81
C SER A 136 15.85 -11.74 -13.31
N ALA A 137 15.99 -10.53 -13.87
CA ALA A 137 16.34 -10.37 -15.29
C ALA A 137 17.76 -10.88 -15.57
N ILE A 138 18.73 -10.61 -14.70
CA ILE A 138 20.09 -11.14 -14.82
C ILE A 138 20.08 -12.65 -14.78
N MET A 139 19.43 -13.27 -13.81
CA MET A 139 19.38 -14.74 -13.66
C MET A 139 18.67 -15.43 -14.81
N LYS A 140 17.75 -14.78 -15.51
CA LYS A 140 17.12 -15.33 -16.72
C LYS A 140 18.09 -15.44 -17.90
N VAL A 141 19.06 -14.52 -17.99
CA VAL A 141 20.07 -14.49 -19.06
C VAL A 141 21.32 -15.28 -18.66
N HIS A 142 21.65 -15.27 -17.38
CA HIS A 142 22.82 -15.91 -16.79
C HIS A 142 22.39 -16.81 -15.61
N PRO A 143 21.78 -17.98 -15.90
CA PRO A 143 21.25 -18.90 -14.88
C PRO A 143 22.34 -19.51 -13.98
N GLU A 144 23.61 -19.44 -14.41
CA GLU A 144 24.81 -19.86 -13.67
C GLU A 144 25.24 -18.86 -12.60
N THR A 145 24.55 -17.73 -12.43
CA THR A 145 24.89 -16.71 -11.44
C THR A 145 24.68 -17.25 -10.03
N GLU A 146 25.75 -17.38 -9.25
CA GLU A 146 25.72 -17.89 -7.88
C GLU A 146 25.57 -16.77 -6.83
N TYR A 147 25.94 -15.54 -7.17
CA TYR A 147 25.92 -14.42 -6.22
C TYR A 147 25.62 -13.09 -6.91
N VAL A 148 24.77 -12.30 -6.26
CA VAL A 148 24.46 -10.91 -6.66
C VAL A 148 24.46 -10.04 -5.42
N GLU A 149 25.13 -8.90 -5.44
CA GLU A 149 25.12 -7.87 -4.39
C GLU A 149 24.51 -6.58 -4.93
N VAL A 150 23.61 -5.97 -4.13
CA VAL A 150 22.88 -4.74 -4.48
C VAL A 150 22.74 -3.83 -3.26
#